data_6d6eabea94645cf270a6ec2a9e08c5de
#
_entry.id   6d6eabea94645cf270a6ec2a9e08c5de
#
_cell.length_a   1.000
_cell.length_b   1.000
_cell.length_c   1.000
_cell.angle_alpha   90.00
_cell.angle_beta   90.00
_cell.angle_gamma   90.00
#
_symmetry.space_group_name_H-M   'P 1'
#
loop_
_entity.id
_entity.type
_entity.pdbx_description
1 polymer ?
#
loop_
_entity_poly.entity_id
_entity_poly.type
_entity_poly.pdbx_seq_one_letter_code
_entity_poly.pdbx_strand_id
1 'polypeptide(L)'
;MSASEITPHSRVWLEIDLNTIERNFKHIQEAVKPLEVLAVLKANAYGLGVEKIAERLDRAGAAGFCVAELKEALPLVRFGKPVQILGAVLDYEIAPAVANRIILGITDVEIAKKISAESVRQNVCTEVQLKVDTGMGRLGILEDDVPAVAKEVVKLPNLDLKGIYTHFPIAYHGADRYSFAQAARFLAIIDKLAKQGITLEKRHIANSDAINNCPFATVPPFTHVRAGINLHGSFDTEGQRALKLEPVLALKTYLAAVRTLPAGHTIGYGCTCRLFKDTKVGTIAAGYADGLPLNLSNRGYVIVKGRLCPILGRLSMDYTTISLDGFGDDEIKPGEIVTCIGGEDPNRITVEDWAQIKGTHSYDVICSFGTRVERVFING
;
A
#
# COMPACT_ATOMS: atom_id res chain seq x y z
N MET A 1 14.43 -5.16 25.89
CA MET A 1 13.86 -3.93 26.46
C MET A 1 12.36 -4.04 26.28
N SER A 2 11.60 -4.06 27.37
CA SER A 2 10.14 -4.12 27.34
C SER A 2 9.59 -2.99 26.50
N ALA A 3 8.60 -3.27 25.65
CA ALA A 3 7.83 -2.24 24.97
C ALA A 3 7.39 -1.23 26.02
N SER A 4 7.94 -0.02 26.00
CA SER A 4 7.39 1.08 26.78
C SER A 4 5.94 1.20 26.33
N GLU A 5 5.02 1.13 27.28
CA GLU A 5 3.59 1.37 27.03
C GLU A 5 3.45 2.79 26.47
N ILE A 6 3.47 2.87 25.14
CA ILE A 6 3.13 4.12 24.45
C ILE A 6 1.63 4.27 24.67
N THR A 7 1.24 5.13 25.59
CA THR A 7 -0.17 5.47 25.79
C THR A 7 -0.58 6.37 24.64
N PRO A 8 -1.42 5.91 23.69
CA PRO A 8 -1.86 6.76 22.60
C PRO A 8 -2.72 7.92 23.15
N HIS A 9 -2.55 9.10 22.58
CA HIS A 9 -3.34 10.29 22.92
C HIS A 9 -4.69 10.35 22.21
N SER A 10 -4.94 9.38 21.30
CA SER A 10 -6.16 9.29 20.48
C SER A 10 -7.06 8.14 20.93
N ARG A 11 -8.37 8.29 20.66
CA ARG A 11 -9.37 7.23 20.89
C ARG A 11 -9.17 6.03 19.98
N VAL A 12 -8.63 6.27 18.78
CA VAL A 12 -8.38 5.26 17.76
C VAL A 12 -6.95 5.43 17.25
N TRP A 13 -6.20 4.36 17.23
CA TRP A 13 -4.82 4.38 16.73
C TRP A 13 -4.47 3.14 15.93
N LEU A 14 -3.51 3.32 15.00
CA LEU A 14 -2.84 2.25 14.28
C LEU A 14 -1.47 2.00 14.93
N GLU A 15 -1.24 0.81 15.44
CA GLU A 15 0.11 0.35 15.73
C GLU A 15 0.73 -0.17 14.44
N ILE A 16 1.97 0.27 14.15
CA ILE A 16 2.70 -0.08 12.93
C ILE A 16 4.07 -0.63 13.36
N ASP A 17 4.28 -1.92 13.13
CA ASP A 17 5.51 -2.60 13.51
C ASP A 17 6.59 -2.43 12.42
N LEU A 18 7.57 -1.57 12.71
CA LEU A 18 8.67 -1.29 11.79
C LEU A 18 9.63 -2.48 11.63
N ASN A 19 9.82 -3.33 12.65
CA ASN A 19 10.63 -4.54 12.50
C ASN A 19 9.96 -5.54 11.55
N THR A 20 8.65 -5.66 11.62
CA THR A 20 7.89 -6.52 10.69
C THR A 20 7.98 -6.00 9.25
N ILE A 21 7.91 -4.69 9.03
CA ILE A 21 8.16 -4.08 7.70
C ILE A 21 9.54 -4.47 7.19
N GLU A 22 10.58 -4.37 8.01
CA GLU A 22 11.95 -4.75 7.62
C GLU A 22 12.06 -6.24 7.30
N ARG A 23 11.45 -7.13 8.12
CA ARG A 23 11.43 -8.57 7.85
C ARG A 23 10.74 -8.88 6.53
N ASN A 24 9.56 -8.29 6.27
CA ASN A 24 8.85 -8.45 5.01
C ASN A 24 9.70 -7.98 3.82
N PHE A 25 10.34 -6.83 3.94
CA PHE A 25 11.24 -6.32 2.90
C PHE A 25 12.38 -7.30 2.61
N LYS A 26 13.03 -7.82 3.64
CA LYS A 26 14.13 -8.80 3.49
C LYS A 26 13.67 -10.11 2.87
N HIS A 27 12.47 -10.60 3.24
CA HIS A 27 11.88 -11.78 2.60
C HIS A 27 11.62 -11.56 1.11
N ILE A 28 11.08 -10.38 0.75
CA ILE A 28 10.89 -10.01 -0.67
C ILE A 28 12.24 -9.93 -1.38
N GLN A 29 13.22 -9.24 -0.79
CA GLN A 29 14.55 -9.06 -1.37
C GLN A 29 15.23 -10.41 -1.64
N GLU A 30 15.13 -11.35 -0.72
CA GLU A 30 15.69 -12.70 -0.89
C GLU A 30 14.99 -13.46 -2.02
N ALA A 31 13.66 -13.37 -2.08
CA ALA A 31 12.86 -14.10 -3.06
C ALA A 31 13.08 -13.63 -4.52
N VAL A 32 13.51 -12.39 -4.72
CA VAL A 32 13.66 -11.82 -6.07
C VAL A 32 15.11 -11.68 -6.52
N LYS A 33 16.08 -12.17 -5.75
CA LYS A 33 17.50 -12.13 -6.14
C LYS A 33 17.70 -12.71 -7.56
N PRO A 34 18.52 -12.08 -8.39
CA PRO A 34 19.43 -10.96 -8.13
C PRO A 34 18.82 -9.56 -8.34
N LEU A 35 17.50 -9.44 -8.50
CA LEU A 35 16.83 -8.18 -8.76
C LEU A 35 16.82 -7.29 -7.51
N GLU A 36 16.85 -5.98 -7.74
CA GLU A 36 16.74 -4.98 -6.69
C GLU A 36 15.28 -4.65 -6.35
N VAL A 37 15.02 -4.25 -5.11
CA VAL A 37 13.68 -3.93 -4.64
C VAL A 37 13.51 -2.42 -4.50
N LEU A 38 12.58 -1.86 -5.31
CA LEU A 38 12.07 -0.51 -5.17
C LEU A 38 10.88 -0.53 -4.22
N ALA A 39 10.92 0.28 -3.17
CA ALA A 39 9.82 0.39 -2.21
C ALA A 39 8.78 1.40 -2.71
N VAL A 40 7.54 0.96 -2.91
CA VAL A 40 6.43 1.83 -3.33
C VAL A 40 5.74 2.40 -2.11
N LEU A 41 5.89 3.71 -1.89
CA LEU A 41 5.46 4.43 -0.69
C LEU A 41 4.41 5.52 -1.00
N LYS A 42 3.73 5.44 -2.14
CA LYS A 42 2.65 6.37 -2.52
C LYS A 42 1.52 6.41 -1.49
N ALA A 43 0.70 7.47 -1.52
CA ALA A 43 -0.41 7.69 -0.60
C ALA A 43 0.02 7.62 0.88
N ASN A 44 1.14 8.28 1.22
CA ASN A 44 1.71 8.26 2.58
C ASN A 44 2.02 6.83 3.06
N ALA A 45 2.70 6.01 2.23
CA ALA A 45 2.90 4.57 2.45
C ALA A 45 1.56 3.84 2.70
N TYR A 46 0.60 4.05 1.80
CA TYR A 46 -0.78 3.52 1.91
C TYR A 46 -1.51 3.99 3.18
N GLY A 47 -1.22 5.23 3.63
CA GLY A 47 -1.81 5.81 4.82
C GLY A 47 -1.12 5.45 6.14
N LEU A 48 -0.07 4.66 6.12
CA LEU A 48 0.60 4.17 7.33
C LEU A 48 1.72 5.10 7.86
N GLY A 49 2.12 6.13 7.09
CA GLY A 49 3.14 7.08 7.52
C GLY A 49 4.49 6.87 6.84
N VAL A 50 4.67 7.59 5.74
CA VAL A 50 5.80 7.41 4.80
C VAL A 50 7.17 7.64 5.43
N GLU A 51 7.31 8.62 6.32
CA GLU A 51 8.64 9.02 6.81
C GLU A 51 9.34 7.94 7.62
N LYS A 52 8.66 7.34 8.59
CA LYS A 52 9.22 6.28 9.44
C LYS A 52 9.44 4.99 8.67
N ILE A 53 8.53 4.68 7.75
CA ILE A 53 8.64 3.48 6.90
C ILE A 53 9.80 3.65 5.92
N ALA A 54 9.95 4.82 5.28
CA ALA A 54 11.07 5.09 4.38
C ALA A 54 12.41 5.03 5.11
N GLU A 55 12.51 5.62 6.31
CA GLU A 55 13.71 5.56 7.15
C GLU A 55 14.12 4.11 7.45
N ARG A 56 13.15 3.25 7.79
CA ARG A 56 13.42 1.83 8.06
C ARG A 56 13.85 1.09 6.80
N LEU A 57 13.19 1.31 5.67
CA LEU A 57 13.49 0.64 4.41
C LEU A 57 14.81 1.13 3.79
N ASP A 58 15.18 2.39 3.99
CA ASP A 58 16.49 2.92 3.62
C ASP A 58 17.61 2.14 4.32
N ARG A 59 17.52 2.00 5.65
CA ARG A 59 18.47 1.21 6.46
C ARG A 59 18.48 -0.28 6.09
N ALA A 60 17.32 -0.82 5.69
CA ALA A 60 17.19 -2.22 5.25
C ALA A 60 17.80 -2.48 3.86
N GLY A 61 18.13 -1.44 3.09
CA GLY A 61 18.78 -1.56 1.79
C GLY A 61 17.83 -1.51 0.59
N ALA A 62 16.72 -0.77 0.69
CA ALA A 62 15.89 -0.50 -0.48
C ALA A 62 16.71 0.21 -1.57
N ALA A 63 16.55 -0.20 -2.83
CA ALA A 63 17.28 0.38 -3.96
C ALA A 63 16.81 1.80 -4.31
N GLY A 64 15.58 2.14 -3.93
CA GLY A 64 14.97 3.45 -4.13
C GLY A 64 13.51 3.44 -3.71
N PHE A 65 12.88 4.60 -3.82
CA PHE A 65 11.49 4.82 -3.46
C PHE A 65 10.66 5.16 -4.68
N CYS A 66 9.44 4.65 -4.74
CA CYS A 66 8.50 4.94 -5.81
C CYS A 66 7.21 5.55 -5.24
N VAL A 67 6.74 6.61 -5.86
CA VAL A 67 5.54 7.35 -5.45
C VAL A 67 4.65 7.68 -6.65
N ALA A 68 3.49 8.29 -6.40
CA ALA A 68 2.55 8.64 -7.47
C ALA A 68 2.73 10.07 -7.99
N GLU A 69 3.14 11.02 -7.14
CA GLU A 69 3.18 12.44 -7.44
C GLU A 69 4.37 13.16 -6.76
N LEU A 70 4.61 14.40 -7.16
CA LEU A 70 5.70 15.23 -6.65
C LEU A 70 5.64 15.46 -5.14
N LYS A 71 4.45 15.77 -4.60
CA LYS A 71 4.28 16.05 -3.17
C LYS A 71 4.72 14.90 -2.29
N GLU A 72 4.54 13.67 -2.77
CA GLU A 72 5.00 12.45 -2.07
C GLU A 72 6.50 12.21 -2.23
N ALA A 73 7.08 12.64 -3.37
CA ALA A 73 8.50 12.46 -3.67
C ALA A 73 9.41 13.37 -2.83
N LEU A 74 9.03 14.63 -2.67
CA LEU A 74 9.86 15.66 -2.03
C LEU A 74 10.35 15.27 -0.62
N PRO A 75 9.53 14.76 0.29
CA PRO A 75 10.00 14.34 1.62
C PRO A 75 11.01 13.19 1.58
N LEU A 76 11.01 12.38 0.51
CA LEU A 76 11.87 11.20 0.38
C LEU A 76 13.26 11.52 -0.15
N VAL A 77 13.46 12.66 -0.80
CA VAL A 77 14.77 13.08 -1.33
C VAL A 77 15.84 13.15 -0.24
N ARG A 78 15.46 13.48 0.99
CA ARG A 78 16.36 13.59 2.15
C ARG A 78 17.13 12.30 2.49
N PHE A 79 16.64 11.13 2.04
CA PHE A 79 17.30 9.84 2.28
C PHE A 79 18.47 9.58 1.31
N GLY A 80 18.67 10.44 0.29
CA GLY A 80 19.77 10.28 -0.68
C GLY A 80 19.62 9.08 -1.62
N LYS A 81 18.48 8.40 -1.60
CA LYS A 81 18.13 7.30 -2.51
C LYS A 81 17.43 7.81 -3.76
N PRO A 82 17.50 7.08 -4.87
CA PRO A 82 16.66 7.36 -6.04
C PRO A 82 15.17 7.42 -5.66
N VAL A 83 14.49 8.49 -6.08
CA VAL A 83 13.04 8.64 -5.91
C VAL A 83 12.41 8.73 -7.29
N GLN A 84 11.45 7.86 -7.58
CA GLN A 84 10.77 7.80 -8.88
C GLN A 84 9.29 8.11 -8.75
N ILE A 85 8.78 9.03 -9.58
CA ILE A 85 7.35 9.19 -9.81
C ILE A 85 6.92 8.18 -10.87
N LEU A 86 6.05 7.22 -10.48
CA LEU A 86 5.55 6.16 -11.36
C LEU A 86 4.38 6.63 -12.25
N GLY A 87 3.75 7.74 -11.88
CA GLY A 87 2.66 8.37 -12.61
C GLY A 87 3.13 9.27 -13.75
N ALA A 88 2.18 9.95 -14.39
CA ALA A 88 2.47 11.09 -15.22
C ALA A 88 2.77 12.30 -14.34
N VAL A 89 3.62 13.21 -14.80
CA VAL A 89 3.87 14.49 -14.15
C VAL A 89 3.08 15.59 -14.83
N LEU A 90 2.59 16.54 -14.07
CA LEU A 90 1.91 17.72 -14.56
C LEU A 90 2.90 18.87 -14.78
N ASP A 91 2.55 19.83 -15.62
CA ASP A 91 3.47 20.91 -16.02
C ASP A 91 4.08 21.65 -14.82
N TYR A 92 3.30 21.92 -13.77
CA TYR A 92 3.76 22.60 -12.56
C TYR A 92 4.68 21.75 -11.67
N GLU A 93 4.70 20.42 -11.86
CA GLU A 93 5.54 19.51 -11.11
C GLU A 93 6.94 19.35 -11.72
N ILE A 94 7.11 19.66 -13.01
CA ILE A 94 8.37 19.41 -13.74
C ILE A 94 9.52 20.19 -13.11
N ALA A 95 9.37 21.49 -12.91
CA ALA A 95 10.46 22.32 -12.41
C ALA A 95 10.99 21.89 -11.03
N PRO A 96 10.13 21.68 -10.01
CA PRO A 96 10.60 21.19 -8.73
C PRO A 96 11.06 19.72 -8.75
N ALA A 97 10.53 18.87 -9.64
CA ALA A 97 11.01 17.49 -9.80
C ALA A 97 12.44 17.47 -10.35
N VAL A 98 12.74 18.26 -11.38
CA VAL A 98 14.09 18.43 -11.95
C VAL A 98 15.08 18.97 -10.89
N ALA A 99 14.69 20.03 -10.16
CA ALA A 99 15.52 20.62 -9.10
C ALA A 99 15.92 19.60 -8.02
N ASN A 100 15.06 18.65 -7.71
CA ASN A 100 15.26 17.63 -6.70
C ASN A 100 15.76 16.29 -7.26
N ARG A 101 16.14 16.23 -8.56
CA ARG A 101 16.68 15.03 -9.23
C ARG A 101 15.76 13.81 -9.12
N ILE A 102 14.44 14.05 -9.16
CA ILE A 102 13.43 12.98 -9.10
C ILE A 102 13.38 12.30 -10.47
N ILE A 103 13.36 10.97 -10.48
CA ILE A 103 13.26 10.16 -11.69
C ILE A 103 11.84 10.26 -12.26
N LEU A 104 11.73 10.60 -13.55
CA LEU A 104 10.45 10.87 -14.19
C LEU A 104 10.10 9.83 -15.24
N GLY A 105 8.82 9.44 -15.29
CA GLY A 105 8.28 8.57 -16.32
C GLY A 105 7.93 9.34 -17.58
N ILE A 106 8.46 8.92 -18.73
CA ILE A 106 8.11 9.46 -20.05
C ILE A 106 6.91 8.71 -20.59
N THR A 107 5.80 9.42 -20.81
CA THR A 107 4.55 8.90 -21.37
C THR A 107 4.36 9.25 -22.84
N ASP A 108 5.07 10.28 -23.31
CA ASP A 108 5.05 10.76 -24.70
C ASP A 108 6.25 11.69 -24.95
N VAL A 109 6.44 12.09 -26.22
CA VAL A 109 7.55 12.99 -26.62
C VAL A 109 7.38 14.40 -26.09
N GLU A 110 6.16 14.89 -25.96
CA GLU A 110 5.92 16.27 -25.53
C GLU A 110 6.30 16.48 -24.05
N ILE A 111 5.97 15.51 -23.19
CA ILE A 111 6.42 15.56 -21.80
C ILE A 111 7.95 15.46 -21.70
N ALA A 112 8.58 14.64 -22.55
CA ALA A 112 10.04 14.54 -22.60
C ALA A 112 10.70 15.86 -22.99
N LYS A 113 10.16 16.58 -23.99
CA LYS A 113 10.63 17.92 -24.41
C LYS A 113 10.51 18.93 -23.27
N LYS A 114 9.41 18.95 -22.54
CA LYS A 114 9.21 19.85 -21.40
C LYS A 114 10.22 19.58 -20.28
N ILE A 115 10.44 18.31 -19.95
CA ILE A 115 11.44 17.92 -18.94
C ILE A 115 12.84 18.30 -19.40
N SER A 116 13.19 18.06 -20.67
CA SER A 116 14.49 18.44 -21.25
C SER A 116 14.72 19.96 -21.20
N ALA A 117 13.74 20.74 -21.64
CA ALA A 117 13.84 22.20 -21.62
C ALA A 117 14.08 22.73 -20.19
N GLU A 118 13.39 22.18 -19.22
CA GLU A 118 13.55 22.55 -17.82
C GLU A 118 14.91 22.08 -17.26
N SER A 119 15.35 20.88 -17.64
CA SER A 119 16.66 20.34 -17.25
C SER A 119 17.82 21.19 -17.78
N VAL A 120 17.71 21.68 -19.02
CA VAL A 120 18.65 22.65 -19.61
C VAL A 120 18.62 23.97 -18.83
N ARG A 121 17.43 24.51 -18.56
CA ARG A 121 17.25 25.78 -17.84
C ARG A 121 17.90 25.73 -16.44
N GLN A 122 17.79 24.61 -15.76
CA GLN A 122 18.37 24.41 -14.41
C GLN A 122 19.81 23.88 -14.44
N ASN A 123 20.37 23.59 -15.61
CA ASN A 123 21.69 22.94 -15.76
C ASN A 123 21.81 21.62 -14.97
N VAL A 124 20.77 20.80 -15.04
CA VAL A 124 20.68 19.47 -14.38
C VAL A 124 20.54 18.40 -15.47
N CYS A 125 21.18 17.25 -15.31
CA CYS A 125 20.87 16.06 -16.09
C CYS A 125 19.81 15.24 -15.34
N THR A 126 18.63 15.06 -15.94
CA THR A 126 17.49 14.40 -15.32
C THR A 126 17.39 12.94 -15.77
N GLU A 127 17.42 11.99 -14.83
CA GLU A 127 17.14 10.59 -15.11
C GLU A 127 15.67 10.42 -15.51
N VAL A 128 15.43 9.73 -16.63
CA VAL A 128 14.08 9.43 -17.12
C VAL A 128 13.95 7.96 -17.50
N GLN A 129 12.73 7.46 -17.42
CA GLN A 129 12.41 6.08 -17.79
C GLN A 129 11.17 6.04 -18.68
N LEU A 130 11.18 5.25 -19.74
CA LEU A 130 10.01 5.06 -20.61
C LEU A 130 8.93 4.30 -19.85
N LYS A 131 7.75 4.87 -19.76
CA LYS A 131 6.56 4.20 -19.25
C LYS A 131 5.78 3.62 -20.41
N VAL A 132 5.69 2.30 -20.49
CA VAL A 132 4.98 1.59 -21.58
C VAL A 132 3.64 1.08 -21.10
N ASP A 133 2.62 1.24 -21.90
CA ASP A 133 1.32 0.58 -21.70
C ASP A 133 1.28 -0.71 -22.53
N THR A 134 1.45 -1.84 -21.86
CA THR A 134 1.35 -3.17 -22.43
C THR A 134 -0.02 -3.82 -22.19
N GLY A 135 -1.02 -3.03 -21.79
CA GLY A 135 -2.38 -3.52 -21.59
C GLY A 135 -3.01 -3.17 -20.25
N MET A 136 -2.43 -2.25 -19.47
CA MET A 136 -3.09 -1.68 -18.29
C MET A 136 -4.18 -0.67 -18.69
N GLY A 137 -4.03 0.02 -19.84
CA GLY A 137 -5.02 0.97 -20.35
C GLY A 137 -5.17 2.23 -19.52
N ARG A 138 -4.09 2.68 -18.85
CA ARG A 138 -4.14 3.82 -17.95
C ARG A 138 -3.18 4.96 -18.30
N LEU A 139 -1.92 4.64 -18.44
CA LEU A 139 -0.84 5.59 -18.73
C LEU A 139 0.31 4.88 -19.43
N GLY A 140 0.95 5.56 -20.37
CA GLY A 140 2.18 5.06 -20.99
C GLY A 140 2.14 5.15 -22.51
N ILE A 141 3.30 4.97 -23.12
CA ILE A 141 3.50 4.92 -24.56
C ILE A 141 2.95 3.59 -25.06
N LEU A 142 2.14 3.58 -26.10
CA LEU A 142 1.68 2.35 -26.75
C LEU A 142 2.87 1.57 -27.36
N GLU A 143 2.78 0.26 -27.36
CA GLU A 143 3.89 -0.66 -27.70
C GLU A 143 4.57 -0.31 -29.04
N ASP A 144 3.77 -0.01 -30.07
CA ASP A 144 4.27 0.28 -31.41
C ASP A 144 5.01 1.63 -31.51
N ASP A 145 4.66 2.58 -30.63
CA ASP A 145 5.23 3.92 -30.62
C ASP A 145 6.53 4.01 -29.82
N VAL A 146 6.81 3.03 -28.94
CA VAL A 146 7.98 3.07 -28.04
C VAL A 146 9.30 3.29 -28.77
N PRO A 147 9.59 2.61 -29.91
CA PRO A 147 10.87 2.80 -30.61
C PRO A 147 11.03 4.21 -31.19
N ALA A 148 9.95 4.82 -31.66
CA ALA A 148 9.97 6.18 -32.19
C ALA A 148 10.18 7.20 -31.07
N VAL A 149 9.41 7.06 -29.97
CA VAL A 149 9.55 7.93 -28.80
C VAL A 149 10.95 7.82 -28.19
N ALA A 150 11.48 6.62 -28.03
CA ALA A 150 12.82 6.41 -27.47
C ALA A 150 13.91 7.10 -28.30
N LYS A 151 13.82 7.00 -29.64
CA LYS A 151 14.75 7.70 -30.56
C LYS A 151 14.71 9.22 -30.43
N GLU A 152 13.57 9.79 -30.15
CA GLU A 152 13.45 11.23 -29.92
C GLU A 152 14.00 11.59 -28.52
N VAL A 153 13.66 10.80 -27.50
CA VAL A 153 14.09 11.06 -26.10
C VAL A 153 15.62 11.06 -25.97
N VAL A 154 16.32 10.11 -26.60
CA VAL A 154 17.80 10.05 -26.52
C VAL A 154 18.52 11.22 -27.20
N LYS A 155 17.85 12.00 -28.05
CA LYS A 155 18.41 13.21 -28.69
C LYS A 155 18.20 14.45 -27.84
N LEU A 156 17.30 14.42 -26.87
CA LEU A 156 16.97 15.59 -26.06
C LEU A 156 18.10 15.89 -25.08
N PRO A 157 18.56 17.14 -25.00
CA PRO A 157 19.64 17.52 -24.11
C PRO A 157 19.23 17.40 -22.64
N ASN A 158 20.21 17.12 -21.79
CA ASN A 158 20.05 17.03 -20.34
C ASN A 158 19.03 16.00 -19.86
N LEU A 159 18.70 14.99 -20.70
CA LEU A 159 17.99 13.79 -20.29
C LEU A 159 18.93 12.59 -20.29
N ASP A 160 18.84 11.77 -19.24
CA ASP A 160 19.53 10.50 -19.12
C ASP A 160 18.49 9.37 -19.13
N LEU A 161 18.28 8.73 -20.29
CA LEU A 161 17.32 7.66 -20.46
C LEU A 161 17.88 6.35 -19.89
N LYS A 162 17.62 6.07 -18.62
CA LYS A 162 18.14 4.91 -17.87
C LYS A 162 17.26 3.70 -17.91
N GLY A 163 15.95 3.83 -18.11
CA GLY A 163 15.09 2.69 -17.87
C GLY A 163 13.79 2.65 -18.65
N ILE A 164 13.10 1.54 -18.47
CA ILE A 164 11.79 1.25 -19.04
C ILE A 164 10.97 0.44 -18.05
N TYR A 165 9.68 0.74 -17.96
CA TYR A 165 8.79 -0.02 -17.10
C TYR A 165 7.36 -0.08 -17.64
N THR A 166 6.64 -1.11 -17.21
CA THR A 166 5.21 -1.28 -17.44
C THR A 166 4.50 -1.72 -16.16
N HIS A 167 3.22 -2.06 -16.23
CA HIS A 167 2.42 -2.44 -15.07
C HIS A 167 1.38 -3.50 -15.42
N PHE A 168 1.24 -4.51 -14.56
CA PHE A 168 0.24 -5.56 -14.70
C PHE A 168 -1.11 -5.15 -14.11
N PRO A 169 -2.23 -5.37 -14.81
CA PRO A 169 -3.57 -5.20 -14.26
C PRO A 169 -4.09 -6.41 -13.47
N ILE A 170 -3.57 -7.62 -13.70
CA ILE A 170 -4.17 -8.88 -13.23
C ILE A 170 -3.14 -9.88 -12.69
N ALA A 171 -2.01 -9.40 -12.17
CA ALA A 171 -0.92 -10.28 -11.70
C ALA A 171 -1.23 -11.07 -10.41
N TYR A 172 -2.41 -10.93 -9.83
CA TYR A 172 -2.86 -11.72 -8.69
C TYR A 172 -3.29 -13.16 -9.07
N HIS A 173 -3.51 -13.44 -10.34
CA HIS A 173 -3.73 -14.80 -10.87
C HIS A 173 -2.46 -15.35 -11.51
N GLY A 174 -1.73 -16.22 -10.80
CA GLY A 174 -0.43 -16.74 -11.23
C GLY A 174 -0.41 -17.52 -12.56
N ALA A 175 -1.55 -18.04 -12.99
CA ALA A 175 -1.69 -18.76 -14.26
C ALA A 175 -2.26 -17.89 -15.39
N ASP A 176 -2.34 -16.56 -15.21
CA ASP A 176 -2.97 -15.69 -16.18
C ASP A 176 -2.12 -15.51 -17.43
N ARG A 177 -2.69 -15.90 -18.58
CA ARG A 177 -2.05 -15.77 -19.89
C ARG A 177 -1.84 -14.30 -20.27
N TYR A 178 -2.67 -13.39 -19.77
CA TYR A 178 -2.59 -11.99 -20.11
C TYR A 178 -1.31 -11.35 -19.57
N SER A 179 -1.00 -11.56 -18.28
CA SER A 179 0.24 -11.06 -17.68
C SER A 179 1.49 -11.66 -18.33
N PHE A 180 1.45 -12.95 -18.69
CA PHE A 180 2.54 -13.57 -19.43
C PHE A 180 2.71 -12.92 -20.82
N ALA A 181 1.63 -12.71 -21.56
CA ALA A 181 1.66 -12.04 -22.86
C ALA A 181 2.17 -10.59 -22.76
N GLN A 182 1.77 -9.84 -21.70
CA GLN A 182 2.33 -8.51 -21.46
C GLN A 182 3.84 -8.54 -21.25
N ALA A 183 4.34 -9.48 -20.45
CA ALA A 183 5.78 -9.62 -20.22
C ALA A 183 6.52 -9.96 -21.52
N ALA A 184 5.98 -10.87 -22.34
CA ALA A 184 6.58 -11.24 -23.62
C ALA A 184 6.66 -10.03 -24.57
N ARG A 185 5.57 -9.23 -24.69
CA ARG A 185 5.57 -8.03 -25.53
C ARG A 185 6.55 -6.98 -24.99
N PHE A 186 6.61 -6.80 -23.68
CA PHE A 186 7.54 -5.87 -23.05
C PHE A 186 9.00 -6.24 -23.30
N LEU A 187 9.34 -7.52 -23.22
CA LEU A 187 10.68 -8.04 -23.55
C LEU A 187 11.02 -7.85 -25.04
N ALA A 188 10.06 -8.06 -25.94
CA ALA A 188 10.26 -7.81 -27.36
C ALA A 188 10.53 -6.32 -27.67
N ILE A 189 9.90 -5.40 -26.93
CA ILE A 189 10.18 -3.96 -27.01
C ILE A 189 11.62 -3.68 -26.55
N ILE A 190 12.06 -4.22 -25.43
CA ILE A 190 13.44 -4.06 -24.93
C ILE A 190 14.46 -4.55 -25.95
N ASP A 191 14.24 -5.73 -26.54
CA ASP A 191 15.11 -6.28 -27.59
C ASP A 191 15.15 -5.39 -28.85
N LYS A 192 13.98 -4.87 -29.27
CA LYS A 192 13.87 -3.93 -30.39
C LYS A 192 14.65 -2.64 -30.16
N LEU A 193 14.60 -2.09 -28.94
CA LEU A 193 15.38 -0.90 -28.56
C LEU A 193 16.88 -1.20 -28.55
N ALA A 194 17.30 -2.33 -27.98
CA ALA A 194 18.70 -2.74 -27.98
C ALA A 194 19.28 -2.90 -29.38
N LYS A 195 18.54 -3.49 -30.34
CA LYS A 195 18.90 -3.56 -31.77
C LYS A 195 19.04 -2.18 -32.44
N GLN A 196 18.44 -1.16 -31.86
CA GLN A 196 18.56 0.24 -32.32
C GLN A 196 19.69 1.01 -31.60
N GLY A 197 20.49 0.32 -30.75
CA GLY A 197 21.57 0.92 -29.98
C GLY A 197 21.11 1.62 -28.69
N ILE A 198 19.85 1.43 -28.30
CA ILE A 198 19.30 2.02 -27.06
C ILE A 198 19.28 0.92 -25.99
N THR A 199 20.26 0.95 -25.11
CA THR A 199 20.37 0.02 -23.98
C THR A 199 19.87 0.66 -22.70
N LEU A 200 18.97 -0.02 -21.98
CA LEU A 200 18.34 0.47 -20.76
C LEU A 200 18.82 -0.34 -19.56
N GLU A 201 19.35 0.35 -18.55
CA GLU A 201 19.92 -0.26 -17.35
C GLU A 201 18.83 -0.77 -16.42
N LYS A 202 17.72 -0.02 -16.30
CA LYS A 202 16.60 -0.32 -15.38
C LYS A 202 15.39 -0.86 -16.16
N ARG A 203 15.00 -2.08 -15.85
CA ARG A 203 13.88 -2.77 -16.54
C ARG A 203 13.00 -3.41 -15.48
N HIS A 204 11.77 -2.91 -15.31
CA HIS A 204 10.89 -3.44 -14.27
C HIS A 204 9.42 -3.52 -14.69
N ILE A 205 8.78 -4.63 -14.36
CA ILE A 205 7.38 -4.93 -14.66
C ILE A 205 6.61 -5.35 -13.39
N ALA A 206 7.24 -6.13 -12.50
CA ALA A 206 6.60 -6.73 -11.34
C ALA A 206 6.13 -5.68 -10.31
N ASN A 207 4.86 -5.73 -9.94
CA ASN A 207 4.27 -5.13 -8.74
C ASN A 207 4.21 -6.17 -7.59
N SER A 208 3.58 -5.84 -6.46
CA SER A 208 3.43 -6.75 -5.32
C SER A 208 2.79 -8.09 -5.69
N ASP A 209 1.74 -8.07 -6.51
CA ASP A 209 1.05 -9.29 -6.92
C ASP A 209 1.92 -10.15 -7.82
N ALA A 210 2.65 -9.51 -8.76
CA ALA A 210 3.57 -10.23 -9.64
C ALA A 210 4.76 -10.85 -8.88
N ILE A 211 5.24 -10.21 -7.82
CA ILE A 211 6.28 -10.79 -6.95
C ILE A 211 5.82 -12.12 -6.36
N ASN A 212 4.54 -12.24 -6.04
CA ASN A 212 3.97 -13.47 -5.48
C ASN A 212 3.57 -14.51 -6.53
N ASN A 213 3.14 -14.07 -7.72
CA ASN A 213 2.38 -14.95 -8.62
C ASN A 213 3.02 -15.11 -10.00
N CYS A 214 3.97 -14.23 -10.36
CA CYS A 214 4.54 -14.21 -11.72
C CYS A 214 6.07 -14.41 -11.70
N PRO A 215 6.58 -15.63 -11.46
CA PRO A 215 8.03 -15.87 -11.36
C PRO A 215 8.80 -15.45 -12.62
N PHE A 216 8.17 -15.45 -13.79
CA PHE A 216 8.76 -14.95 -15.02
C PHE A 216 9.04 -13.43 -15.02
N ALA A 217 8.41 -12.68 -14.12
CA ALA A 217 8.56 -11.21 -13.99
C ALA A 217 9.57 -10.78 -12.91
N THR A 218 10.13 -11.75 -12.16
CA THR A 218 11.08 -11.53 -11.06
C THR A 218 12.47 -12.12 -11.31
N VAL A 219 12.80 -12.36 -12.57
CA VAL A 219 14.11 -12.91 -13.01
C VAL A 219 14.73 -12.05 -14.11
N PRO A 220 16.03 -12.14 -14.36
CA PRO A 220 16.66 -11.51 -15.52
C PRO A 220 15.91 -11.83 -16.84
N PRO A 221 15.80 -10.89 -17.79
CA PRO A 221 16.57 -9.67 -17.87
C PRO A 221 15.97 -8.46 -17.11
N PHE A 222 14.93 -8.64 -16.32
CA PHE A 222 14.48 -7.60 -15.42
C PHE A 222 15.56 -7.29 -14.37
N THR A 223 15.55 -6.07 -13.83
CA THR A 223 16.59 -5.59 -12.90
C THR A 223 16.01 -5.19 -11.55
N HIS A 224 14.73 -4.80 -11.53
CA HIS A 224 14.07 -4.34 -10.31
C HIS A 224 12.65 -4.90 -10.22
N VAL A 225 12.15 -4.97 -8.98
CA VAL A 225 10.73 -5.18 -8.66
C VAL A 225 10.20 -4.00 -7.84
N ARG A 226 8.87 -3.80 -7.82
CA ARG A 226 8.22 -2.71 -7.10
C ARG A 226 7.31 -3.27 -6.01
N ALA A 227 7.84 -3.40 -4.80
CA ALA A 227 7.09 -3.86 -3.64
C ALA A 227 6.31 -2.70 -3.01
N GLY A 228 5.02 -2.86 -2.84
CA GLY A 228 4.11 -1.90 -2.20
C GLY A 228 3.37 -2.56 -1.03
N ILE A 229 2.15 -3.02 -1.24
CA ILE A 229 1.29 -3.57 -0.18
C ILE A 229 1.92 -4.77 0.54
N ASN A 230 2.76 -5.54 -0.13
CA ASN A 230 3.48 -6.65 0.48
C ASN A 230 4.48 -6.22 1.56
N LEU A 231 5.00 -4.98 1.51
CA LEU A 231 5.81 -4.43 2.61
C LEU A 231 5.02 -4.38 3.91
N HIS A 232 3.70 -4.20 3.79
CA HIS A 232 2.76 -4.14 4.91
C HIS A 232 2.21 -5.52 5.32
N GLY A 233 2.70 -6.60 4.68
CA GLY A 233 2.24 -7.96 4.95
C GLY A 233 0.80 -8.23 4.51
N SER A 234 0.29 -7.39 3.62
CA SER A 234 -1.03 -7.54 3.01
C SER A 234 -0.92 -7.94 1.54
N PHE A 235 -2.00 -8.54 1.04
CA PHE A 235 -2.10 -9.08 -0.31
C PHE A 235 -3.43 -8.64 -0.95
N ASP A 236 -3.56 -8.78 -2.26
CA ASP A 236 -4.87 -8.72 -2.88
C ASP A 236 -5.74 -9.88 -2.38
N THR A 237 -7.04 -9.65 -2.23
CA THR A 237 -7.98 -10.67 -1.72
C THR A 237 -8.10 -11.89 -2.62
N GLU A 238 -7.89 -11.72 -3.92
CA GLU A 238 -7.97 -12.78 -4.92
C GLU A 238 -6.61 -13.45 -5.20
N GLY A 239 -5.50 -12.85 -4.73
CA GLY A 239 -4.15 -13.30 -5.03
C GLY A 239 -3.69 -14.51 -4.24
N GLN A 240 -2.73 -15.24 -4.79
CA GLN A 240 -1.96 -16.24 -4.05
C GLN A 240 -0.97 -15.54 -3.11
N ARG A 241 -0.64 -16.22 -1.99
CA ARG A 241 0.31 -15.75 -1.00
C ARG A 241 1.55 -16.64 -1.03
N ALA A 242 2.33 -16.56 -2.12
CA ALA A 242 3.53 -17.37 -2.27
C ALA A 242 4.59 -16.99 -1.22
N LEU A 243 4.71 -15.70 -0.90
CA LEU A 243 5.60 -15.22 0.15
C LEU A 243 4.90 -15.27 1.51
N LYS A 244 5.61 -15.74 2.53
CA LYS A 244 5.16 -15.69 3.93
C LYS A 244 5.52 -14.34 4.52
N LEU A 245 4.60 -13.37 4.41
CA LEU A 245 4.74 -12.03 4.96
C LEU A 245 3.81 -11.85 6.16
N GLU A 246 4.26 -11.06 7.12
CA GLU A 246 3.53 -10.84 8.36
C GLU A 246 2.79 -9.49 8.32
N PRO A 247 1.51 -9.42 8.77
CA PRO A 247 0.79 -8.16 8.91
C PRO A 247 1.55 -7.18 9.84
N VAL A 248 1.68 -5.93 9.41
CA VAL A 248 2.45 -4.91 10.14
C VAL A 248 1.57 -4.00 10.99
N LEU A 249 0.26 -4.00 10.78
CA LEU A 249 -0.64 -3.06 11.43
C LEU A 249 -1.64 -3.74 12.37
N ALA A 250 -1.98 -3.02 13.46
CA ALA A 250 -3.14 -3.31 14.28
C ALA A 250 -3.93 -2.03 14.51
N LEU A 251 -5.25 -2.06 14.25
CA LEU A 251 -6.17 -0.97 14.55
C LEU A 251 -6.79 -1.21 15.92
N LYS A 252 -6.60 -0.27 16.83
CA LYS A 252 -7.07 -0.37 18.21
C LYS A 252 -7.91 0.83 18.62
N THR A 253 -8.76 0.62 19.61
CA THR A 253 -9.59 1.64 20.23
C THR A 253 -9.87 1.30 21.69
N TYR A 254 -10.63 2.11 22.37
CA TYR A 254 -11.07 1.88 23.74
C TYR A 254 -12.56 1.53 23.81
N LEU A 255 -12.90 0.72 24.80
CA LEU A 255 -14.26 0.49 25.24
C LEU A 255 -14.76 1.73 26.00
N ALA A 256 -15.68 2.49 25.43
CA ALA A 256 -16.17 3.73 25.99
C ALA A 256 -17.26 3.51 27.06
N ALA A 257 -18.08 2.46 26.90
CA ALA A 257 -19.15 2.14 27.84
C ALA A 257 -19.45 0.64 27.84
N VAL A 258 -19.90 0.16 29.02
CA VAL A 258 -20.42 -1.21 29.20
C VAL A 258 -21.77 -1.10 29.90
N ARG A 259 -22.79 -1.83 29.41
CA ARG A 259 -24.13 -1.85 30.00
C ARG A 259 -24.90 -3.10 29.58
N THR A 260 -25.88 -3.48 30.36
CA THR A 260 -26.84 -4.52 29.97
C THR A 260 -28.10 -3.86 29.39
N LEU A 261 -28.48 -4.28 28.19
CA LEU A 261 -29.71 -3.85 27.53
C LEU A 261 -30.75 -4.97 27.61
N PRO A 262 -32.05 -4.64 27.90
CA PRO A 262 -33.08 -5.65 28.05
C PRO A 262 -33.49 -6.29 26.71
N ALA A 263 -34.07 -7.47 26.79
CA ALA A 263 -34.71 -8.10 25.65
C ALA A 263 -35.70 -7.17 24.97
N GLY A 264 -35.76 -7.24 23.62
CA GLY A 264 -36.56 -6.35 22.81
C GLY A 264 -35.94 -5.00 22.46
N HIS A 265 -34.84 -4.60 23.13
CA HIS A 265 -34.12 -3.36 22.80
C HIS A 265 -33.51 -3.41 21.41
N THR A 266 -33.47 -2.27 20.72
CA THR A 266 -32.86 -2.15 19.39
C THR A 266 -31.54 -1.42 19.47
N ILE A 267 -30.62 -1.73 18.52
CA ILE A 267 -29.25 -1.17 18.48
C ILE A 267 -29.01 -0.46 17.15
N GLY A 268 -28.48 0.77 17.26
CA GLY A 268 -27.98 1.54 16.12
C GLY A 268 -29.05 2.13 15.22
N TYR A 269 -28.59 2.89 14.22
CA TYR A 269 -29.47 3.52 13.25
C TYR A 269 -30.26 2.50 12.44
N GLY A 270 -31.55 2.80 12.22
CA GLY A 270 -32.46 1.93 11.48
C GLY A 270 -32.95 0.71 12.28
N CYS A 271 -32.56 0.60 13.56
CA CYS A 271 -32.99 -0.51 14.44
C CYS A 271 -32.74 -1.89 13.83
N THR A 272 -31.63 -2.05 13.12
CA THR A 272 -31.30 -3.24 12.33
C THR A 272 -30.89 -4.46 13.15
N CYS A 273 -30.67 -4.28 14.46
CA CYS A 273 -30.46 -5.34 15.44
C CYS A 273 -31.48 -5.19 16.58
N ARG A 274 -32.16 -6.28 16.92
CA ARG A 274 -33.06 -6.36 18.08
C ARG A 274 -32.57 -7.50 18.98
N LEU A 275 -32.44 -7.22 20.27
CA LEU A 275 -31.99 -8.18 21.25
C LEU A 275 -33.12 -9.17 21.61
N PHE A 276 -32.81 -10.46 21.63
CA PHE A 276 -33.79 -11.52 21.98
C PHE A 276 -33.76 -11.88 23.47
N LYS A 277 -32.71 -11.45 24.17
CA LYS A 277 -32.50 -11.64 25.63
C LYS A 277 -31.82 -10.42 26.20
N ASP A 278 -31.79 -10.30 27.52
CA ASP A 278 -30.93 -9.32 28.18
C ASP A 278 -29.49 -9.58 27.76
N THR A 279 -28.85 -8.57 27.25
CA THR A 279 -27.53 -8.70 26.59
C THR A 279 -26.54 -7.67 27.15
N LYS A 280 -25.38 -8.15 27.58
CA LYS A 280 -24.26 -7.27 27.94
C LYS A 280 -23.64 -6.72 26.67
N VAL A 281 -23.63 -5.41 26.52
CA VAL A 281 -23.09 -4.73 25.33
C VAL A 281 -21.99 -3.77 25.70
N GLY A 282 -21.04 -3.62 24.80
CA GLY A 282 -20.01 -2.60 24.85
C GLY A 282 -20.18 -1.57 23.74
N THR A 283 -19.82 -0.33 24.01
CA THR A 283 -19.70 0.73 22.99
C THR A 283 -18.23 1.04 22.83
N ILE A 284 -17.67 0.83 21.66
CA ILE A 284 -16.28 1.17 21.34
C ILE A 284 -16.20 2.59 20.74
N ALA A 285 -15.10 3.29 21.00
CA ALA A 285 -14.89 4.68 20.58
C ALA A 285 -14.33 4.79 19.15
N ALA A 286 -14.83 3.95 18.24
CA ALA A 286 -14.46 3.92 16.83
C ALA A 286 -15.69 3.72 15.94
N GLY A 287 -15.72 4.39 14.79
CA GLY A 287 -16.79 4.31 13.80
C GLY A 287 -16.29 4.50 12.38
N TYR A 288 -17.22 4.76 11.43
CA TYR A 288 -16.84 4.85 10.03
C TYR A 288 -15.97 6.07 9.69
N ALA A 289 -15.94 7.12 10.51
CA ALA A 289 -15.01 8.24 10.33
C ALA A 289 -13.56 7.89 10.72
N ASP A 290 -13.35 6.76 11.38
CA ASP A 290 -12.03 6.22 11.71
C ASP A 290 -11.55 5.17 10.69
N GLY A 291 -12.37 4.90 9.67
CA GLY A 291 -12.07 3.91 8.64
C GLY A 291 -12.72 2.54 8.83
N LEU A 292 -13.56 2.34 9.86
CA LEU A 292 -14.33 1.11 9.99
C LEU A 292 -15.37 1.04 8.85
N PRO A 293 -15.34 0.02 7.98
CA PRO A 293 -16.32 -0.10 6.92
C PRO A 293 -17.75 -0.23 7.44
N LEU A 294 -18.68 0.55 6.91
CA LEU A 294 -20.08 0.48 7.30
C LEU A 294 -20.68 -0.93 7.09
N ASN A 295 -20.08 -1.70 6.17
CA ASN A 295 -20.43 -3.09 5.86
C ASN A 295 -20.19 -4.08 7.02
N LEU A 296 -19.40 -3.69 8.03
CA LEU A 296 -19.22 -4.48 9.25
C LEU A 296 -20.49 -4.51 10.12
N SER A 297 -21.47 -3.65 9.88
CA SER A 297 -22.75 -3.60 10.61
C SER A 297 -23.42 -4.95 10.63
N ASN A 298 -23.69 -5.52 11.82
CA ASN A 298 -24.26 -6.85 12.05
C ASN A 298 -23.49 -8.03 11.44
N ARG A 299 -22.25 -7.84 10.98
CA ARG A 299 -21.49 -8.87 10.25
C ARG A 299 -20.06 -9.03 10.75
N GLY A 300 -19.45 -7.93 11.20
CA GLY A 300 -18.06 -7.90 11.63
C GLY A 300 -17.88 -8.29 13.10
N TYR A 301 -16.62 -8.38 13.47
CA TYR A 301 -16.17 -8.67 14.83
C TYR A 301 -15.09 -7.68 15.24
N VAL A 302 -14.89 -7.56 16.53
CA VAL A 302 -13.69 -6.97 17.16
C VAL A 302 -13.17 -7.94 18.23
N ILE A 303 -11.99 -7.70 18.75
CA ILE A 303 -11.37 -8.54 19.77
C ILE A 303 -11.30 -7.78 21.10
N VAL A 304 -11.84 -8.36 22.16
CA VAL A 304 -11.72 -7.88 23.53
C VAL A 304 -11.09 -8.99 24.38
N LYS A 305 -9.97 -8.72 25.04
CA LYS A 305 -9.22 -9.71 25.83
C LYS A 305 -9.05 -11.07 25.11
N GLY A 306 -8.67 -11.02 23.83
CA GLY A 306 -8.43 -12.21 23.01
C GLY A 306 -9.67 -12.92 22.48
N ARG A 307 -10.90 -12.45 22.78
CA ARG A 307 -12.15 -13.05 22.33
C ARG A 307 -12.82 -12.23 21.24
N LEU A 308 -13.36 -12.91 20.22
CA LEU A 308 -14.17 -12.29 19.17
C LEU A 308 -15.51 -11.82 19.72
N CYS A 309 -15.81 -10.54 19.55
CA CYS A 309 -17.05 -9.87 19.95
C CYS A 309 -17.81 -9.39 18.72
N PRO A 310 -19.01 -9.90 18.43
CA PRO A 310 -19.81 -9.49 17.27
C PRO A 310 -20.18 -8.01 17.34
N ILE A 311 -20.17 -7.35 16.19
CA ILE A 311 -20.71 -6.01 16.01
C ILE A 311 -22.23 -6.11 15.93
N LEU A 312 -22.93 -5.32 16.77
CA LEU A 312 -24.37 -5.29 16.86
C LEU A 312 -24.93 -3.97 16.30
N GLY A 313 -25.90 -4.08 15.39
CA GLY A 313 -26.55 -2.94 14.75
C GLY A 313 -25.66 -2.23 13.74
N ARG A 314 -26.15 -1.09 13.26
CA ARG A 314 -25.47 -0.26 12.28
C ARG A 314 -24.39 0.59 12.96
N LEU A 315 -23.19 0.61 12.38
CA LEU A 315 -22.11 1.50 12.82
C LEU A 315 -22.55 2.96 12.74
N SER A 316 -22.10 3.76 13.71
CA SER A 316 -22.22 5.20 13.63
C SER A 316 -20.89 5.87 13.24
N MET A 317 -20.89 7.18 13.14
CA MET A 317 -19.69 7.94 12.75
C MET A 317 -18.51 7.70 13.68
N ASP A 318 -18.80 7.70 15.01
CA ASP A 318 -17.77 7.78 16.06
C ASP A 318 -17.80 6.58 17.01
N TYR A 319 -18.85 5.75 16.95
CA TYR A 319 -19.07 4.65 17.89
C TYR A 319 -19.63 3.40 17.20
N THR A 320 -19.27 2.24 17.77
CA THR A 320 -19.80 0.95 17.34
C THR A 320 -20.22 0.15 18.57
N THR A 321 -21.38 -0.49 18.52
CA THR A 321 -21.86 -1.36 19.60
C THR A 321 -21.44 -2.79 19.31
N ILE A 322 -20.95 -3.49 20.34
CA ILE A 322 -20.50 -4.88 20.27
C ILE A 322 -21.19 -5.73 21.35
N SER A 323 -21.32 -7.03 21.10
CA SER A 323 -21.73 -7.98 22.13
C SER A 323 -20.56 -8.27 23.07
N LEU A 324 -20.84 -8.26 24.36
CA LEU A 324 -19.93 -8.74 25.41
C LEU A 324 -20.48 -10.00 26.10
N ASP A 325 -21.38 -10.72 25.42
CA ASP A 325 -21.89 -11.99 25.91
C ASP A 325 -20.73 -12.97 26.16
N GLY A 326 -20.80 -13.66 27.28
CA GLY A 326 -19.76 -14.62 27.70
C GLY A 326 -18.65 -14.03 28.57
N PHE A 327 -18.68 -12.72 28.85
CA PHE A 327 -17.83 -12.10 29.89
C PHE A 327 -18.57 -11.97 31.23
N GLY A 328 -17.89 -12.27 32.31
CA GLY A 328 -18.41 -12.06 33.68
C GLY A 328 -18.68 -10.60 34.01
N ASP A 329 -19.46 -10.32 35.05
CA ASP A 329 -19.95 -8.96 35.36
C ASP A 329 -18.83 -7.95 35.58
N ASP A 330 -17.76 -8.32 36.26
CA ASP A 330 -16.62 -7.47 36.57
C ASP A 330 -15.40 -7.69 35.65
N GLU A 331 -15.53 -8.55 34.64
CA GLU A 331 -14.41 -8.92 33.75
C GLU A 331 -14.01 -7.81 32.79
N ILE A 332 -14.99 -7.02 32.33
CA ILE A 332 -14.81 -6.00 31.31
C ILE A 332 -15.32 -4.64 31.82
N LYS A 333 -14.48 -3.62 31.67
CA LYS A 333 -14.76 -2.23 32.11
C LYS A 333 -14.51 -1.22 30.98
N PRO A 334 -15.13 -0.04 31.05
CA PRO A 334 -14.72 1.08 30.21
C PRO A 334 -13.22 1.38 30.36
N GLY A 335 -12.56 1.73 29.25
CA GLY A 335 -11.11 1.89 29.17
C GLY A 335 -10.34 0.67 28.70
N GLU A 336 -10.95 -0.50 28.63
CA GLU A 336 -10.31 -1.71 28.04
C GLU A 336 -9.98 -1.46 26.56
N ILE A 337 -8.81 -1.97 26.14
CA ILE A 337 -8.38 -1.92 24.73
C ILE A 337 -9.18 -2.93 23.92
N VAL A 338 -9.65 -2.48 22.77
CA VAL A 338 -10.36 -3.27 21.77
C VAL A 338 -9.56 -3.29 20.49
N THR A 339 -9.28 -4.46 19.94
CA THR A 339 -8.59 -4.61 18.66
C THR A 339 -9.60 -4.80 17.54
N CYS A 340 -9.59 -3.88 16.58
CA CYS A 340 -10.48 -3.92 15.42
C CYS A 340 -9.85 -4.67 14.23
N ILE A 341 -8.54 -4.50 14.02
CA ILE A 341 -7.70 -5.29 13.10
C ILE A 341 -6.47 -5.72 13.89
N GLY A 342 -6.00 -6.94 13.72
CA GLY A 342 -4.86 -7.51 14.45
C GLY A 342 -5.29 -8.69 15.31
N GLY A 343 -4.60 -8.86 16.45
CA GLY A 343 -4.81 -10.01 17.33
C GLY A 343 -3.93 -11.20 16.94
N GLU A 344 -4.16 -12.31 17.63
CA GLU A 344 -3.42 -13.57 17.46
C GLU A 344 -4.35 -14.69 17.00
N ASP A 345 -3.79 -15.68 16.33
CA ASP A 345 -4.56 -16.86 15.93
C ASP A 345 -5.07 -17.64 17.15
N PRO A 346 -6.29 -18.22 17.12
CA PRO A 346 -7.19 -18.28 15.96
C PRO A 346 -8.14 -17.08 15.81
N ASN A 347 -8.06 -16.05 16.66
CA ASN A 347 -9.01 -14.93 16.71
C ASN A 347 -8.51 -13.67 15.98
N ARG A 348 -7.48 -13.78 15.13
CA ARG A 348 -6.96 -12.66 14.36
C ARG A 348 -7.99 -12.12 13.38
N ILE A 349 -8.08 -10.78 13.26
CA ILE A 349 -8.85 -10.07 12.24
C ILE A 349 -7.86 -9.37 11.31
N THR A 350 -7.93 -9.66 10.01
CA THR A 350 -7.02 -9.12 9.00
C THR A 350 -7.64 -7.98 8.20
N VAL A 351 -6.79 -7.25 7.47
CA VAL A 351 -7.23 -6.25 6.47
C VAL A 351 -8.05 -6.93 5.38
N GLU A 352 -7.66 -8.14 4.99
CA GLU A 352 -8.32 -8.95 3.97
C GLU A 352 -9.73 -9.37 4.40
N ASP A 353 -9.95 -9.68 5.69
CA ASP A 353 -11.28 -9.99 6.22
C ASP A 353 -12.22 -8.78 6.06
N TRP A 354 -11.72 -7.58 6.37
CA TRP A 354 -12.50 -6.35 6.17
C TRP A 354 -12.74 -6.06 4.69
N ALA A 355 -11.74 -6.27 3.84
CA ALA A 355 -11.86 -6.10 2.40
C ALA A 355 -12.95 -7.03 1.82
N GLN A 356 -12.97 -8.30 2.25
CA GLN A 356 -13.99 -9.28 1.85
C GLN A 356 -15.40 -8.86 2.29
N ILE A 357 -15.57 -8.43 3.56
CA ILE A 357 -16.86 -7.97 4.08
C ILE A 357 -17.32 -6.70 3.36
N LYS A 358 -16.40 -5.80 3.06
CA LYS A 358 -16.66 -4.54 2.34
C LYS A 358 -16.95 -4.77 0.85
N GLY A 359 -16.49 -5.87 0.27
CA GLY A 359 -16.58 -6.16 -1.17
C GLY A 359 -15.54 -5.38 -1.98
N THR A 360 -14.32 -5.28 -1.47
CA THR A 360 -13.22 -4.52 -2.07
C THR A 360 -11.90 -5.27 -1.88
N HIS A 361 -10.77 -4.61 -2.10
CA HIS A 361 -9.41 -5.14 -1.91
C HIS A 361 -8.70 -4.48 -0.73
N SER A 362 -7.63 -5.11 -0.25
CA SER A 362 -6.86 -4.69 0.93
C SER A 362 -6.30 -3.26 0.82
N TYR A 363 -5.94 -2.80 -0.38
CA TYR A 363 -5.46 -1.44 -0.63
C TYR A 363 -6.49 -0.37 -0.21
N ASP A 364 -7.77 -0.58 -0.54
CA ASP A 364 -8.84 0.36 -0.20
C ASP A 364 -9.09 0.41 1.32
N VAL A 365 -8.96 -0.72 2.00
CA VAL A 365 -9.09 -0.79 3.47
C VAL A 365 -7.94 -0.03 4.14
N ILE A 366 -6.68 -0.32 3.79
CA ILE A 366 -5.51 0.31 4.41
C ILE A 366 -5.51 1.83 4.17
N CYS A 367 -5.85 2.27 2.96
CA CYS A 367 -5.90 3.69 2.62
C CYS A 367 -7.09 4.45 3.24
N SER A 368 -8.07 3.75 3.83
CA SER A 368 -9.29 4.38 4.38
C SER A 368 -9.12 4.99 5.79
N PHE A 369 -8.02 4.70 6.49
CA PHE A 369 -7.79 5.24 7.82
C PHE A 369 -7.54 6.75 7.78
N GLY A 370 -8.49 7.51 8.33
CA GLY A 370 -8.49 8.98 8.31
C GLY A 370 -7.36 9.62 9.13
N THR A 371 -7.24 10.94 9.02
CA THR A 371 -6.19 11.73 9.70
C THR A 371 -6.36 11.78 11.22
N ARG A 372 -7.56 11.51 11.74
CA ARG A 372 -7.81 11.48 13.19
C ARG A 372 -7.37 10.17 13.86
N VAL A 373 -7.07 9.13 13.08
CA VAL A 373 -6.47 7.89 13.59
C VAL A 373 -4.97 8.12 13.78
N GLU A 374 -4.49 8.04 15.00
CA GLU A 374 -3.08 8.23 15.33
C GLU A 374 -2.24 7.06 14.80
N ARG A 375 -1.04 7.36 14.23
CA ARG A 375 -0.08 6.33 13.81
C ARG A 375 0.99 6.19 14.89
N VAL A 376 1.00 5.05 15.53
CA VAL A 376 1.95 4.69 16.61
C VAL A 376 2.93 3.67 16.05
N PHE A 377 4.17 4.09 15.90
CA PHE A 377 5.23 3.21 15.41
C PHE A 377 5.86 2.46 16.58
N ILE A 378 5.87 1.14 16.49
CA ILE A 378 6.47 0.25 17.47
C ILE A 378 7.70 -0.44 16.90
N ASN A 379 8.62 -0.86 17.78
CA ASN A 379 9.86 -1.55 17.41
C ASN A 379 10.73 -0.71 16.44
N GLY A 380 10.77 0.59 16.66
CA GLY A 380 11.48 1.59 15.85
C GLY A 380 12.93 1.82 16.22
#